data_02abd593294475f5f22e526acdcfc31e
#
_entry.id   02abd593294475f5f22e526acdcfc31e
#
_cell.length_a   1.000
_cell.length_b   1.000
_cell.length_c   1.000
_cell.angle_alpha   90.00
_cell.angle_beta   90.00
_cell.angle_gamma   90.00
#
_symmetry.space_group_name_H-M   'P 1'
#
loop_
_entity.id
_entity.type
_entity.pdbx_description
1 polymer ?
#
loop_
_entity_poly.entity_id
_entity_poly.type
_entity_poly.pdbx_seq_one_letter_code
_entity_poly.pdbx_strand_id
1 'polypeptide(L)'
;MPAPPAAGAQGARLSLSGLSATWDETAPTVLDDVNLVVEPGERVAVVGPSGAGKSTLVSLVSGDLLPVHGTLRVDGTALTAATQDEVRAASAVVAQTTWLFTGTIADNLRLADPGATEARMWRALEAANLAEEVRLMPEGLETLLGEQGLGLSGGQAQRVSLARAFLADRPLLVLDEPTSQVDLDSEARIVEAVERVSAGRTVLTVSHRAGAVAGADRVLRVQDGRVTVVATTEKQEA
;
A
#
# COMPACT_ATOMS: atom_id res chain seq x y z
N MET A 1 14.24 -17.58 -12.61
CA MET A 1 13.36 -16.81 -13.49
C MET A 1 12.41 -16.01 -12.61
N PRO A 2 12.27 -14.70 -12.76
CA PRO A 2 11.25 -13.96 -12.02
C PRO A 2 9.86 -14.53 -12.40
N ALA A 3 9.01 -14.73 -11.39
CA ALA A 3 7.63 -15.14 -11.61
C ALA A 3 6.94 -14.10 -12.52
N PRO A 4 6.12 -14.52 -13.49
CA PRO A 4 5.36 -13.56 -14.30
C PRO A 4 4.48 -12.72 -13.36
N PRO A 5 4.29 -11.42 -13.65
CA PRO A 5 3.34 -10.60 -12.93
C PRO A 5 1.97 -11.29 -12.94
N ALA A 6 1.25 -11.21 -11.84
CA ALA A 6 -0.13 -11.67 -11.80
C ALA A 6 -0.86 -11.01 -12.98
N ALA A 7 -1.52 -11.80 -13.81
CA ALA A 7 -2.46 -11.31 -14.81
C ALA A 7 -3.67 -10.78 -14.01
N GLY A 8 -3.61 -9.51 -13.62
CA GLY A 8 -4.54 -8.95 -12.67
C GLY A 8 -4.85 -7.49 -12.93
N ALA A 9 -4.97 -6.77 -11.91
CA ALA A 9 -5.49 -5.42 -11.90
C ALA A 9 -4.69 -4.49 -12.81
N GLN A 10 -5.34 -3.94 -13.82
CA GLN A 10 -4.84 -2.72 -14.46
C GLN A 10 -4.90 -1.61 -13.41
N GLY A 11 -3.87 -0.75 -13.38
CA GLY A 11 -3.80 0.33 -12.40
C GLY A 11 -5.05 1.22 -12.43
N ALA A 12 -5.49 1.68 -11.25
CA ALA A 12 -6.62 2.58 -11.10
C ALA A 12 -6.22 4.04 -11.35
N ARG A 13 -7.13 4.84 -11.90
CA ARG A 13 -6.99 6.29 -11.91
C ARG A 13 -7.47 6.87 -10.59
N LEU A 14 -6.62 7.68 -9.95
CA LEU A 14 -6.98 8.43 -8.75
C LEU A 14 -7.09 9.92 -9.08
N SER A 15 -8.18 10.57 -8.68
CA SER A 15 -8.34 12.01 -8.85
C SER A 15 -8.92 12.68 -7.60
N LEU A 16 -8.26 13.75 -7.17
CA LEU A 16 -8.69 14.65 -6.09
C LEU A 16 -8.91 16.03 -6.68
N SER A 17 -10.00 16.67 -6.34
CA SER A 17 -10.36 18.00 -6.84
C SER A 17 -10.90 18.87 -5.72
N GLY A 18 -10.19 19.96 -5.39
CA GLY A 18 -10.54 20.90 -4.32
C GLY A 18 -10.72 20.21 -2.96
N LEU A 19 -9.98 19.13 -2.71
CA LEU A 19 -10.25 18.26 -1.59
C LEU A 19 -9.67 18.84 -0.30
N SER A 20 -10.54 18.94 0.74
CA SER A 20 -10.13 19.28 2.10
C SER A 20 -10.59 18.19 3.08
N ALA A 21 -9.79 17.94 4.11
CA ALA A 21 -10.06 16.89 5.09
C ALA A 21 -9.63 17.26 6.51
N THR A 22 -10.42 16.76 7.46
CA THR A 22 -10.16 16.79 8.89
C THR A 22 -10.51 15.43 9.49
N TRP A 23 -9.96 15.10 10.65
CA TRP A 23 -10.28 13.86 11.38
C TRP A 23 -11.57 13.97 12.20
N ASP A 24 -11.95 15.17 12.59
CA ASP A 24 -13.11 15.47 13.41
C ASP A 24 -13.69 16.82 12.98
N GLU A 25 -15.01 17.03 13.12
CA GLU A 25 -15.68 18.28 12.76
C GLU A 25 -15.13 19.51 13.52
N THR A 26 -14.56 19.29 14.71
CA THR A 26 -13.98 20.33 15.56
C THR A 26 -12.46 20.46 15.41
N ALA A 27 -11.81 19.53 14.70
CA ALA A 27 -10.39 19.54 14.50
C ALA A 27 -9.97 20.48 13.36
N PRO A 28 -8.76 21.04 13.39
CA PRO A 28 -8.27 21.86 12.29
C PRO A 28 -8.16 21.04 10.99
N THR A 29 -8.36 21.73 9.87
CA THR A 29 -8.17 21.15 8.54
C THR A 29 -6.72 20.66 8.40
N VAL A 30 -6.55 19.38 8.03
CA VAL A 30 -5.24 18.75 7.88
C VAL A 30 -4.76 18.82 6.43
N LEU A 31 -5.69 18.65 5.47
CA LEU A 31 -5.43 18.84 4.04
C LEU A 31 -6.40 19.89 3.52
N ASP A 32 -5.90 20.82 2.72
CA ASP A 32 -6.67 21.97 2.22
C ASP A 32 -6.46 22.18 0.72
N ASP A 33 -7.56 22.24 -0.03
CA ASP A 33 -7.62 22.46 -1.48
C ASP A 33 -6.64 21.58 -2.28
N VAL A 34 -6.62 20.27 -1.98
CA VAL A 34 -5.75 19.32 -2.67
C VAL A 34 -6.32 19.01 -4.06
N ASN A 35 -5.49 19.25 -5.08
CA ASN A 35 -5.74 18.93 -6.47
C ASN A 35 -4.66 17.97 -6.99
N LEU A 36 -5.03 16.75 -7.35
CA LEU A 36 -4.10 15.69 -7.75
C LEU A 36 -4.78 14.73 -8.71
N VAL A 37 -4.07 14.36 -9.77
CA VAL A 37 -4.43 13.22 -10.61
C VAL A 37 -3.25 12.26 -10.62
N VAL A 38 -3.51 10.97 -10.39
CA VAL A 38 -2.56 9.88 -10.58
C VAL A 38 -3.12 8.98 -11.66
N GLU A 39 -2.34 8.79 -12.71
CA GLU A 39 -2.77 8.00 -13.86
C GLU A 39 -2.62 6.49 -13.61
N PRO A 40 -3.39 5.63 -14.32
CA PRO A 40 -3.29 4.18 -14.19
C PRO A 40 -1.86 3.67 -14.38
N GLY A 41 -1.36 2.88 -13.43
CA GLY A 41 0.00 2.33 -13.46
C GLY A 41 1.10 3.31 -13.03
N GLU A 42 0.75 4.54 -12.66
CA GLU A 42 1.71 5.52 -12.14
C GLU A 42 2.15 5.16 -10.72
N ARG A 43 3.44 5.31 -10.44
CA ARG A 43 4.05 5.16 -9.12
C ARG A 43 4.36 6.53 -8.54
N VAL A 44 3.70 6.89 -7.47
CA VAL A 44 3.83 8.19 -6.81
C VAL A 44 4.42 8.04 -5.42
N ALA A 45 5.52 8.73 -5.16
CA ALA A 45 6.07 8.85 -3.81
C ALA A 45 5.52 10.11 -3.12
N VAL A 46 5.11 9.99 -1.87
CA VAL A 46 4.62 11.08 -1.02
C VAL A 46 5.62 11.32 0.09
N VAL A 47 6.19 12.51 0.11
CA VAL A 47 7.17 12.96 1.12
C VAL A 47 6.66 14.16 1.89
N GLY A 48 7.23 14.43 3.04
CA GLY A 48 6.90 15.60 3.87
C GLY A 48 7.22 15.39 5.34
N PRO A 49 7.25 16.42 6.15
CA PRO A 49 7.54 16.31 7.58
C PRO A 49 6.49 15.46 8.32
N SER A 50 6.83 15.01 9.53
CA SER A 50 5.86 14.35 10.42
C SER A 50 4.70 15.31 10.73
N GLY A 51 3.47 14.79 10.75
CA GLY A 51 2.27 15.60 10.99
C GLY A 51 1.78 16.44 9.80
N ALA A 52 2.45 16.42 8.65
CA ALA A 52 2.05 17.21 7.48
C ALA A 52 0.73 16.80 6.80
N GLY A 53 0.13 15.65 7.18
CA GLY A 53 -1.10 15.17 6.57
C GLY A 53 -0.92 13.97 5.62
N LYS A 54 0.28 13.33 5.58
CA LYS A 54 0.52 12.16 4.72
C LYS A 54 -0.41 10.99 5.06
N SER A 55 -0.54 10.64 6.34
CA SER A 55 -1.45 9.57 6.78
C SER A 55 -2.92 9.93 6.55
N THR A 56 -3.28 11.21 6.59
CA THR A 56 -4.62 11.68 6.20
C THR A 56 -4.87 11.46 4.71
N LEU A 57 -3.88 11.73 3.85
CA LEU A 57 -3.95 11.44 2.42
C LEU A 57 -4.09 9.92 2.18
N VAL A 58 -3.33 9.09 2.90
CA VAL A 58 -3.47 7.62 2.86
C VAL A 58 -4.88 7.21 3.22
N SER A 59 -5.42 7.68 4.34
CA SER A 59 -6.77 7.31 4.80
C SER A 59 -7.90 7.76 3.87
N LEU A 60 -7.73 8.88 3.18
CA LEU A 60 -8.66 9.32 2.13
C LEU A 60 -8.62 8.39 0.92
N VAL A 61 -7.41 8.10 0.43
CA VAL A 61 -7.22 7.28 -0.78
C VAL A 61 -7.61 5.83 -0.54
N SER A 62 -7.44 5.31 0.68
CA SER A 62 -7.89 3.97 1.07
C SER A 62 -9.39 3.89 1.37
N GLY A 63 -10.10 5.03 1.43
CA GLY A 63 -11.51 5.08 1.76
C GLY A 63 -11.81 4.96 3.27
N ASP A 64 -10.82 5.19 4.14
CA ASP A 64 -11.00 5.14 5.60
C ASP A 64 -11.44 6.47 6.19
N LEU A 65 -11.21 7.57 5.47
CA LEU A 65 -11.64 8.91 5.81
C LEU A 65 -12.45 9.51 4.65
N LEU A 66 -13.52 10.22 4.97
CA LEU A 66 -14.30 10.96 3.99
C LEU A 66 -13.79 12.42 3.89
N PRO A 67 -13.78 13.02 2.68
CA PRO A 67 -13.44 14.42 2.53
C PRO A 67 -14.56 15.32 3.10
N VAL A 68 -14.17 16.45 3.68
CA VAL A 68 -15.14 17.48 4.15
C VAL A 68 -15.60 18.35 2.99
N HIS A 69 -14.66 18.68 2.09
CA HIS A 69 -14.93 19.42 0.86
C HIS A 69 -14.25 18.77 -0.33
N GLY A 70 -14.73 19.11 -1.53
CA GLY A 70 -14.18 18.60 -2.78
C GLY A 70 -14.58 17.17 -3.08
N THR A 71 -13.83 16.52 -3.96
CA THR A 71 -14.11 15.14 -4.39
C THR A 71 -12.84 14.32 -4.50
N LEU A 72 -12.93 13.03 -4.12
CA LEU A 72 -11.96 12.00 -4.45
C LEU A 72 -12.66 10.94 -5.29
N ARG A 73 -12.01 10.48 -6.35
CA ARG A 73 -12.50 9.39 -7.19
C ARG A 73 -11.41 8.36 -7.44
N VAL A 74 -11.80 7.09 -7.39
CA VAL A 74 -10.98 5.94 -7.82
C VAL A 74 -11.71 5.28 -8.99
N ASP A 75 -11.11 5.25 -10.16
CA ASP A 75 -11.71 4.77 -11.43
C ASP A 75 -13.10 5.35 -11.70
N GLY A 76 -13.28 6.65 -11.42
CA GLY A 76 -14.54 7.34 -11.60
C GLY A 76 -15.53 7.19 -10.45
N THR A 77 -15.39 6.19 -9.57
CA THR A 77 -16.22 6.04 -8.36
C THR A 77 -15.85 7.12 -7.35
N ALA A 78 -16.79 8.00 -7.02
CA ALA A 78 -16.55 9.05 -6.03
C ALA A 78 -16.58 8.46 -4.61
N LEU A 79 -15.66 8.89 -3.76
CA LEU A 79 -15.67 8.54 -2.34
C LEU A 79 -16.77 9.32 -1.60
N THR A 80 -17.75 8.58 -1.13
CA THR A 80 -18.88 9.07 -0.30
C THR A 80 -19.20 8.02 0.74
N ALA A 81 -20.03 8.35 1.73
CA ALA A 81 -20.48 7.36 2.71
C ALA A 81 -21.20 6.15 2.04
N ALA A 82 -21.84 6.34 0.90
CA ALA A 82 -22.53 5.27 0.17
C ALA A 82 -21.60 4.38 -0.65
N THR A 83 -20.44 4.89 -1.10
CA THR A 83 -19.49 4.19 -1.99
C THR A 83 -18.17 3.87 -1.30
N GLN A 84 -18.05 4.12 -0.01
CA GLN A 84 -16.83 3.94 0.76
C GLN A 84 -16.29 2.51 0.66
N ASP A 85 -17.16 1.51 0.73
CA ASP A 85 -16.77 0.11 0.61
C ASP A 85 -16.29 -0.25 -0.80
N GLU A 86 -16.83 0.39 -1.85
CA GLU A 86 -16.35 0.21 -3.23
C GLU A 86 -14.94 0.76 -3.40
N VAL A 87 -14.67 1.95 -2.85
CA VAL A 87 -13.33 2.56 -2.87
C VAL A 87 -12.33 1.72 -2.07
N ARG A 88 -12.72 1.24 -0.89
CA ARG A 88 -11.91 0.29 -0.10
C ARG A 88 -11.61 -0.99 -0.87
N ALA A 89 -12.63 -1.51 -1.57
CA ALA A 89 -12.44 -2.71 -2.39
C ALA A 89 -11.50 -2.51 -3.59
N ALA A 90 -11.28 -1.28 -4.05
CA ALA A 90 -10.35 -0.96 -5.14
C ALA A 90 -8.90 -0.77 -4.65
N SER A 91 -8.65 -0.65 -3.35
CA SER A 91 -7.34 -0.39 -2.77
C SER A 91 -6.83 -1.55 -1.91
N ALA A 92 -5.52 -1.80 -1.96
CA ALA A 92 -4.79 -2.63 -1.02
C ALA A 92 -3.82 -1.74 -0.24
N VAL A 93 -3.89 -1.79 1.10
CA VAL A 93 -3.07 -0.96 1.97
C VAL A 93 -2.06 -1.82 2.71
N VAL A 94 -0.79 -1.42 2.63
CA VAL A 94 0.29 -1.95 3.48
C VAL A 94 0.65 -0.83 4.46
N ALA A 95 0.18 -0.97 5.68
CA ALA A 95 0.35 0.03 6.73
C ALA A 95 1.77 0.00 7.32
N GLN A 96 2.17 1.10 7.94
CA GLN A 96 3.44 1.23 8.66
C GLN A 96 3.58 0.17 9.76
N THR A 97 2.52 -0.07 10.51
CA THR A 97 2.47 -1.13 11.52
C THR A 97 1.68 -2.30 10.96
N THR A 98 2.33 -3.45 10.83
CA THR A 98 1.68 -4.66 10.35
C THR A 98 0.86 -5.32 11.46
N TRP A 99 -0.42 -5.54 11.18
CA TRP A 99 -1.29 -6.34 12.03
C TRP A 99 -1.42 -7.76 11.48
N LEU A 100 -0.95 -8.72 12.28
CA LEU A 100 -1.18 -10.14 12.05
C LEU A 100 -2.11 -10.67 13.17
N PHE A 101 -3.05 -11.51 12.76
CA PHE A 101 -4.02 -12.10 13.67
C PHE A 101 -3.47 -13.43 14.21
N THR A 102 -3.88 -13.79 15.40
CA THR A 102 -3.63 -15.12 15.95
C THR A 102 -4.25 -16.17 15.04
N GLY A 103 -3.45 -17.15 14.62
CA GLY A 103 -3.82 -18.15 13.63
C GLY A 103 -2.62 -18.54 12.79
N THR A 104 -2.80 -19.30 11.73
CA THR A 104 -1.71 -19.74 10.86
C THR A 104 -1.28 -18.63 9.88
N ILE A 105 -0.13 -18.79 9.24
CA ILE A 105 0.28 -17.95 8.10
C ILE A 105 -0.79 -18.05 7.02
N ALA A 106 -1.31 -19.24 6.73
CA ALA A 106 -2.38 -19.44 5.75
C ALA A 106 -3.65 -18.67 6.12
N ASP A 107 -4.09 -18.70 7.39
CA ASP A 107 -5.25 -17.93 7.85
C ASP A 107 -5.05 -16.43 7.64
N ASN A 108 -3.85 -15.94 7.98
CA ASN A 108 -3.48 -14.56 7.76
C ASN A 108 -3.51 -14.16 6.28
N LEU A 109 -3.10 -15.03 5.37
CA LEU A 109 -3.16 -14.77 3.93
C LEU A 109 -4.61 -14.80 3.41
N ARG A 110 -5.45 -15.71 3.92
CA ARG A 110 -6.87 -15.82 3.54
C ARG A 110 -7.72 -14.61 3.95
N LEU A 111 -7.24 -13.74 4.84
CA LEU A 111 -7.92 -12.48 5.12
C LEU A 111 -8.01 -11.57 3.89
N ALA A 112 -7.02 -11.66 3.00
CA ALA A 112 -7.01 -10.87 1.75
C ALA A 112 -7.84 -11.54 0.63
N ASP A 113 -7.85 -12.86 0.59
CA ASP A 113 -8.65 -13.67 -0.32
C ASP A 113 -9.06 -14.97 0.36
N PRO A 114 -10.30 -15.06 0.88
CA PRO A 114 -10.81 -16.27 1.54
C PRO A 114 -10.80 -17.53 0.65
N GLY A 115 -10.81 -17.36 -0.68
CA GLY A 115 -10.74 -18.41 -1.66
C GLY A 115 -9.33 -18.76 -2.12
N ALA A 116 -8.29 -18.17 -1.53
CA ALA A 116 -6.91 -18.41 -1.95
C ALA A 116 -6.52 -19.89 -1.82
N THR A 117 -6.16 -20.49 -2.93
CA THR A 117 -5.60 -21.84 -2.95
C THR A 117 -4.17 -21.81 -2.39
N GLU A 118 -3.70 -22.97 -1.92
CA GLU A 118 -2.33 -23.11 -1.44
C GLU A 118 -1.29 -22.60 -2.47
N ALA A 119 -1.48 -22.97 -3.74
CA ALA A 119 -0.62 -22.51 -4.83
C ALA A 119 -0.62 -20.98 -5.01
N ARG A 120 -1.75 -20.29 -4.76
CA ARG A 120 -1.83 -18.82 -4.79
C ARG A 120 -1.15 -18.22 -3.58
N MET A 121 -1.28 -18.82 -2.40
CA MET A 121 -0.59 -18.38 -1.19
C MET A 121 0.93 -18.47 -1.33
N TRP A 122 1.44 -19.58 -1.86
CA TRP A 122 2.88 -19.73 -2.15
C TRP A 122 3.39 -18.69 -3.15
N ARG A 123 2.66 -18.45 -4.23
CA ARG A 123 3.01 -17.37 -5.19
C ARG A 123 3.05 -15.99 -4.54
N ALA A 124 2.12 -15.70 -3.64
CA ALA A 124 2.11 -14.44 -2.91
C ALA A 124 3.32 -14.31 -1.97
N LEU A 125 3.69 -15.38 -1.28
CA LEU A 125 4.90 -15.42 -0.46
C LEU A 125 6.18 -15.29 -1.30
N GLU A 126 6.21 -15.86 -2.50
CA GLU A 126 7.32 -15.70 -3.45
C GLU A 126 7.43 -14.24 -3.92
N ALA A 127 6.31 -13.61 -4.29
CA ALA A 127 6.27 -12.19 -4.65
C ALA A 127 6.75 -11.29 -3.49
N ALA A 128 6.43 -11.68 -2.25
CA ALA A 128 6.82 -10.97 -1.04
C ALA A 128 8.24 -11.35 -0.51
N ASN A 129 9.03 -12.13 -1.23
CA ASN A 129 10.36 -12.61 -0.80
C ASN A 129 10.34 -13.35 0.56
N LEU A 130 9.28 -14.10 0.86
CA LEU A 130 9.12 -14.79 2.15
C LEU A 130 9.00 -16.31 2.01
N ALA A 131 8.75 -16.83 0.80
CA ALA A 131 8.43 -18.25 0.58
C ALA A 131 9.50 -19.20 1.11
N GLU A 132 10.79 -18.91 0.86
CA GLU A 132 11.88 -19.78 1.33
C GLU A 132 11.93 -19.86 2.86
N GLU A 133 11.73 -18.75 3.56
CA GLU A 133 11.72 -18.71 5.01
C GLU A 133 10.54 -19.51 5.58
N VAL A 134 9.36 -19.39 4.95
CA VAL A 134 8.17 -20.15 5.37
C VAL A 134 8.35 -21.65 5.08
N ARG A 135 8.98 -22.04 3.97
CA ARG A 135 9.29 -23.45 3.66
C ARG A 135 10.24 -24.09 4.67
N LEU A 136 11.11 -23.29 5.28
CA LEU A 136 12.03 -23.75 6.32
C LEU A 136 11.39 -23.87 7.71
N MET A 137 10.19 -23.30 7.90
CA MET A 137 9.43 -23.45 9.15
C MET A 137 8.88 -24.89 9.24
N PRO A 138 8.90 -25.54 10.41
CA PRO A 138 8.45 -26.93 10.55
C PRO A 138 7.04 -27.21 10.02
N GLU A 139 6.13 -26.24 10.17
CA GLU A 139 4.71 -26.35 9.79
C GLU A 139 4.40 -25.54 8.51
N GLY A 140 5.37 -24.87 7.89
CA GLY A 140 5.19 -24.12 6.66
C GLY A 140 4.05 -23.09 6.75
N LEU A 141 3.07 -23.19 5.85
CA LEU A 141 1.88 -22.31 5.86
C LEU A 141 1.01 -22.46 7.13
N GLU A 142 1.05 -23.62 7.79
CA GLU A 142 0.29 -23.92 9.00
C GLU A 142 1.03 -23.46 10.27
N THR A 143 2.19 -22.80 10.13
CA THR A 143 2.92 -22.21 11.26
C THR A 143 2.02 -21.22 12.00
N LEU A 144 1.81 -21.49 13.29
CA LEU A 144 0.97 -20.67 14.17
C LEU A 144 1.68 -19.36 14.52
N LEU A 145 0.96 -18.27 14.37
CA LEU A 145 1.35 -16.95 14.82
C LEU A 145 0.56 -16.59 16.08
N GLY A 146 1.26 -16.09 17.08
CA GLY A 146 0.63 -15.54 18.28
C GLY A 146 0.05 -14.14 18.04
N GLU A 147 -0.39 -13.49 19.12
CA GLU A 147 -0.90 -12.12 19.04
C GLU A 147 0.12 -11.19 18.37
N GLN A 148 -0.37 -10.35 17.44
CA GLN A 148 0.43 -9.40 16.68
C GLN A 148 1.57 -10.05 15.88
N GLY A 149 1.45 -11.32 15.48
CA GLY A 149 2.46 -12.02 14.69
C GLY A 149 3.64 -12.52 15.53
N LEU A 150 3.46 -12.74 16.82
CA LEU A 150 4.49 -13.38 17.65
C LEU A 150 4.95 -14.67 16.99
N GLY A 151 6.26 -14.79 16.78
CA GLY A 151 6.90 -15.90 16.02
C GLY A 151 7.51 -15.47 14.69
N LEU A 152 7.21 -14.26 14.20
CA LEU A 152 7.85 -13.65 13.04
C LEU A 152 8.68 -12.42 13.44
N SER A 153 9.76 -12.16 12.71
CA SER A 153 10.46 -10.87 12.80
C SER A 153 9.60 -9.76 12.20
N GLY A 154 9.89 -8.48 12.55
CA GLY A 154 9.19 -7.34 11.97
C GLY A 154 9.24 -7.32 10.42
N GLY A 155 10.39 -7.66 9.84
CA GLY A 155 10.54 -7.76 8.39
C GLY A 155 9.76 -8.92 7.78
N GLN A 156 9.64 -10.05 8.46
CA GLN A 156 8.79 -11.17 8.02
C GLN A 156 7.30 -10.78 8.09
N ALA A 157 6.87 -10.18 9.19
CA ALA A 157 5.49 -9.69 9.35
C ALA A 157 5.13 -8.69 8.24
N GLN A 158 6.02 -7.75 7.92
CA GLN A 158 5.81 -6.79 6.83
C GLN A 158 5.69 -7.48 5.47
N ARG A 159 6.49 -8.52 5.21
CA ARG A 159 6.39 -9.31 3.97
C ARG A 159 5.11 -10.16 3.91
N VAL A 160 4.55 -10.61 5.04
CA VAL A 160 3.19 -11.20 5.05
C VAL A 160 2.15 -10.16 4.63
N SER A 161 2.26 -8.91 5.09
CA SER A 161 1.37 -7.82 4.66
C SER A 161 1.47 -7.55 3.15
N LEU A 162 2.69 -7.57 2.58
CA LEU A 162 2.89 -7.47 1.13
C LEU A 162 2.29 -8.68 0.38
N ALA A 163 2.41 -9.90 0.92
CA ALA A 163 1.79 -11.08 0.33
C ALA A 163 0.25 -10.98 0.34
N ARG A 164 -0.35 -10.41 1.40
CA ARG A 164 -1.78 -10.09 1.44
C ARG A 164 -2.16 -9.09 0.34
N ALA A 165 -1.39 -8.02 0.17
CA ALA A 165 -1.64 -7.03 -0.87
C ALA A 165 -1.52 -7.64 -2.28
N PHE A 166 -0.63 -8.63 -2.48
CA PHE A 166 -0.54 -9.39 -3.72
C PHE A 166 -1.79 -10.25 -3.95
N LEU A 167 -2.26 -10.98 -2.92
CA LEU A 167 -3.45 -11.84 -3.00
C LEU A 167 -4.74 -11.05 -3.23
N ALA A 168 -4.87 -9.89 -2.60
CA ALA A 168 -6.02 -9.01 -2.76
C ALA A 168 -6.21 -8.54 -4.19
N ASP A 169 -5.12 -8.47 -4.98
CA ASP A 169 -5.08 -8.15 -6.41
C ASP A 169 -5.90 -6.89 -6.77
N ARG A 170 -5.70 -5.81 -5.98
CA ARG A 170 -6.41 -4.54 -6.16
C ARG A 170 -5.64 -3.61 -7.11
N PRO A 171 -6.34 -2.79 -7.91
CA PRO A 171 -5.71 -1.89 -8.89
C PRO A 171 -4.92 -0.73 -8.26
N LEU A 172 -5.26 -0.32 -7.03
CA LEU A 172 -4.55 0.71 -6.27
C LEU A 172 -3.81 0.09 -5.09
N LEU A 173 -2.50 0.32 -5.01
CA LEU A 173 -1.65 -0.11 -3.91
C LEU A 173 -1.19 1.12 -3.12
N VAL A 174 -1.48 1.14 -1.84
CA VAL A 174 -1.05 2.19 -0.92
C VAL A 174 -0.04 1.60 0.07
N LEU A 175 1.15 2.18 0.10
CA LEU A 175 2.26 1.76 0.96
C LEU A 175 2.58 2.88 1.94
N ASP A 176 2.32 2.68 3.22
CA ASP A 176 2.62 3.65 4.26
C ASP A 176 3.89 3.23 5.02
N GLU A 177 5.01 3.85 4.69
CA GLU A 177 6.34 3.62 5.28
C GLU A 177 6.74 2.13 5.38
N PRO A 178 6.69 1.35 4.29
CA PRO A 178 6.79 -0.12 4.33
C PRO A 178 8.12 -0.65 4.88
N THR A 179 9.14 0.19 5.04
CA THR A 179 10.47 -0.20 5.53
C THR A 179 10.89 0.52 6.81
N SER A 180 10.00 1.26 7.48
CA SER A 180 10.38 2.16 8.60
C SER A 180 10.85 1.43 9.86
N GLN A 181 10.42 0.19 10.08
CA GLN A 181 10.64 -0.55 11.35
C GLN A 181 11.42 -1.86 11.15
N VAL A 182 12.29 -1.93 10.14
CA VAL A 182 13.03 -3.15 9.82
C VAL A 182 14.53 -2.90 9.75
N ASP A 183 15.31 -3.95 9.96
CA ASP A 183 16.77 -3.95 9.76
C ASP A 183 17.14 -3.84 8.27
N LEU A 184 18.42 -3.52 8.00
CA LEU A 184 18.91 -3.27 6.63
C LEU A 184 18.77 -4.50 5.70
N ASP A 185 18.97 -5.72 6.21
CA ASP A 185 18.86 -6.93 5.39
C ASP A 185 17.39 -7.20 5.01
N SER A 186 16.48 -6.97 5.95
CA SER A 186 15.04 -7.04 5.71
C SER A 186 14.56 -5.92 4.79
N GLU A 187 15.13 -4.72 4.87
CA GLU A 187 14.80 -3.59 4.00
C GLU A 187 15.00 -3.93 2.52
N ALA A 188 16.16 -4.47 2.15
CA ALA A 188 16.44 -4.83 0.75
C ALA A 188 15.41 -5.83 0.21
N ARG A 189 15.05 -6.84 1.00
CA ARG A 189 14.04 -7.85 0.63
C ARG A 189 12.64 -7.25 0.49
N ILE A 190 12.29 -6.27 1.32
CA ILE A 190 11.00 -5.56 1.25
C ILE A 190 10.97 -4.68 -0.01
N VAL A 191 12.03 -3.96 -0.33
CA VAL A 191 12.10 -3.13 -1.55
C VAL A 191 11.89 -4.00 -2.79
N GLU A 192 12.56 -5.13 -2.91
CA GLU A 192 12.35 -6.07 -4.01
C GLU A 192 10.91 -6.62 -4.05
N ALA A 193 10.32 -6.92 -2.89
CA ALA A 193 8.94 -7.38 -2.79
C ALA A 193 7.95 -6.29 -3.24
N VAL A 194 8.17 -5.04 -2.81
CA VAL A 194 7.37 -3.88 -3.23
C VAL A 194 7.40 -3.74 -4.76
N GLU A 195 8.56 -3.85 -5.41
CA GLU A 195 8.67 -3.80 -6.87
C GLU A 195 7.80 -4.85 -7.56
N ARG A 196 7.82 -6.09 -7.06
CA ARG A 196 7.01 -7.19 -7.63
C ARG A 196 5.52 -7.02 -7.39
N VAL A 197 5.13 -6.61 -6.17
CA VAL A 197 3.73 -6.42 -5.79
C VAL A 197 3.13 -5.19 -6.49
N SER A 198 3.95 -4.21 -6.84
CA SER A 198 3.55 -2.98 -7.53
C SER A 198 3.31 -3.16 -9.03
N ALA A 199 3.78 -4.25 -9.64
CA ALA A 199 3.72 -4.44 -11.08
C ALA A 199 2.29 -4.36 -11.63
N GLY A 200 2.06 -3.45 -12.61
CA GLY A 200 0.77 -3.24 -13.27
C GLY A 200 -0.25 -2.43 -12.47
N ARG A 201 0.05 -2.02 -11.24
CA ARG A 201 -0.84 -1.27 -10.35
C ARG A 201 -0.50 0.20 -10.31
N THR A 202 -1.48 1.04 -9.95
CA THR A 202 -1.20 2.40 -9.49
C THR A 202 -0.71 2.34 -8.05
N VAL A 203 0.38 3.03 -7.74
CA VAL A 203 1.04 2.91 -6.43
C VAL A 203 1.20 4.29 -5.80
N LEU A 204 0.75 4.41 -4.57
CA LEU A 204 1.02 5.57 -3.71
C LEU A 204 1.90 5.12 -2.54
N THR A 205 3.15 5.58 -2.50
CA THR A 205 4.10 5.22 -1.43
C THR A 205 4.40 6.43 -0.57
N VAL A 206 4.03 6.38 0.70
CA VAL A 206 4.52 7.33 1.70
C VAL A 206 5.87 6.85 2.20
N SER A 207 6.90 7.63 2.01
CA SER A 207 8.25 7.31 2.49
C SER A 207 9.13 8.55 2.57
N HIS A 208 10.05 8.54 3.51
CA HIS A 208 11.13 9.52 3.61
C HIS A 208 12.48 8.91 3.17
N ARG A 209 12.50 7.65 2.71
CA ARG A 209 13.71 6.93 2.29
C ARG A 209 14.00 7.16 0.82
N ALA A 210 15.28 7.38 0.49
CA ALA A 210 15.72 7.68 -0.87
C ALA A 210 15.37 6.57 -1.88
N GLY A 211 15.41 5.30 -1.47
CA GLY A 211 15.10 4.15 -2.34
C GLY A 211 13.64 4.14 -2.82
N ALA A 212 12.69 4.47 -1.95
CA ALA A 212 11.28 4.54 -2.33
C ALA A 212 10.98 5.72 -3.28
N VAL A 213 11.74 6.81 -3.15
CA VAL A 213 11.64 7.99 -4.02
C VAL A 213 12.25 7.71 -5.40
N ALA A 214 13.37 6.97 -5.44
CA ALA A 214 14.08 6.67 -6.69
C ALA A 214 13.27 5.79 -7.66
N GLY A 215 12.37 4.95 -7.15
CA GLY A 215 11.51 4.09 -7.99
C GLY A 215 10.17 4.72 -8.40
N ALA A 216 9.92 5.99 -8.03
CA ALA A 216 8.68 6.68 -8.32
C ALA A 216 8.75 7.44 -9.67
N ASP A 217 7.65 7.43 -10.42
CA ASP A 217 7.49 8.24 -11.63
C ASP A 217 7.33 9.74 -11.25
N ARG A 218 6.74 10.00 -10.08
CA ARG A 218 6.49 11.36 -9.58
C ARG A 218 6.61 11.42 -8.06
N VAL A 219 7.13 12.52 -7.56
CA VAL A 219 7.28 12.81 -6.13
C VAL A 219 6.38 13.97 -5.74
N LEU A 220 5.53 13.74 -4.77
CA LEU A 220 4.65 14.73 -4.15
C LEU A 220 5.18 15.12 -2.78
N ARG A 221 5.11 16.40 -2.46
CA ARG A 221 5.35 16.90 -1.10
C ARG A 221 4.05 17.30 -0.46
N VAL A 222 3.81 16.78 0.73
CA VAL A 222 2.75 17.25 1.63
C VAL A 222 3.39 18.19 2.64
N GLN A 223 2.95 19.42 2.66
CA GLN A 223 3.43 20.45 3.60
C GLN A 223 2.33 21.49 3.85
N ASP A 224 2.13 21.85 5.11
CA ASP A 224 1.14 22.87 5.53
C ASP A 224 -0.26 22.62 4.94
N GLY A 225 -0.68 21.34 4.93
CA GLY A 225 -1.98 20.91 4.40
C GLY A 225 -2.09 20.87 2.87
N ARG A 226 -1.06 21.23 2.13
CA ARG A 226 -1.04 21.27 0.67
C ARG A 226 -0.22 20.13 0.08
N VAL A 227 -0.61 19.72 -1.13
CA VAL A 227 0.11 18.70 -1.91
C VAL A 227 0.68 19.36 -3.17
N THR A 228 1.99 19.26 -3.36
CA THR A 228 2.68 19.84 -4.51
C THR A 228 3.59 18.81 -5.19
N VAL A 229 3.71 18.87 -6.51
CA VAL A 229 4.67 18.06 -7.27
C VAL A 229 6.06 18.66 -7.11
N VAL A 230 7.05 17.87 -6.67
CA VAL A 230 8.44 18.33 -6.48
C VAL A 230 9.43 17.68 -7.43
N ALA A 231 9.09 16.52 -7.99
CA ALA A 231 9.87 15.86 -9.04
C ALA A 231 8.98 14.99 -9.93
N THR A 232 9.34 14.89 -11.20
CA THR A 232 8.76 13.96 -12.16
C THR A 232 9.92 13.28 -12.88
N THR A 233 9.91 11.94 -12.91
CA THR A 233 10.89 11.17 -13.69
C THR A 233 10.33 11.02 -15.09
N GLU A 234 11.02 11.58 -16.10
CA GLU A 234 10.66 11.33 -17.50
C GLU A 234 10.89 9.85 -17.79
N LYS A 235 9.82 9.12 -18.14
CA LYS A 235 9.96 7.78 -18.71
C LYS A 235 10.60 7.97 -20.07
N GLN A 236 11.84 7.52 -20.27
CA GLN A 236 12.38 7.33 -21.60
C GLN A 236 11.50 6.28 -22.29
N GLU A 237 10.72 6.73 -23.26
CA GLU A 237 10.04 5.83 -24.20
C GLU A 237 11.10 4.98 -24.89
N ALA A 238 11.07 3.68 -24.66
CA ALA A 238 11.92 2.66 -25.28
C ALA A 238 11.18 2.02 -26.46
#